data_cb91bfe88c0ba7a10aaee4787cae9d89
#
_entry.id   cb91bfe88c0ba7a10aaee4787cae9d89
#
_cell.length_a   1.000
_cell.length_b   1.000
_cell.length_c   1.000
_cell.angle_alpha   90.00
_cell.angle_beta   90.00
_cell.angle_gamma   90.00
#
_symmetry.space_group_name_H-M   'P 1'
#
loop_
_entity.id
_entity.type
_entity.pdbx_description
1 polymer ?
#
loop_
_entity_poly.entity_id
_entity_poly.type
_entity_poly.pdbx_seq_one_letter_code
_entity_poly.pdbx_strand_id
1 'polypeptide(L)'
;EPLSVTAGGGSFFGRYLRDALSAVVRFSPDGRSLEELDLPGKGTVLGLSGKWDQSMLYYLYTDYLTPPSIYSYDTASSETEVFRESGLDFDASRYVSRQVFYRSGDGTRIPMMITHRRGLERNGENPAMMYGYGGFNNSLTPVFRTSVVVWLESGGIYAVPNIRGGGEYGR
;
A
#
# COMPACT_ATOMS: atom_id res chain seq x y z
N GLU A 1 13.12 -8.27 7.24
CA GLU A 1 12.45 -8.57 8.51
C GLU A 1 10.95 -8.29 8.37
N PRO A 2 10.03 -9.20 8.82
CA PRO A 2 8.61 -8.94 8.76
C PRO A 2 8.19 -7.87 9.77
N LEU A 3 7.25 -7.01 9.38
CA LEU A 3 6.61 -6.05 10.28
C LEU A 3 5.66 -6.74 11.26
N SER A 4 5.04 -7.82 10.83
CA SER A 4 4.15 -8.67 11.63
C SER A 4 4.04 -10.05 11.02
N VAL A 5 3.71 -11.03 11.85
CA VAL A 5 3.39 -12.40 11.44
C VAL A 5 2.02 -12.77 11.99
N THR A 6 1.19 -13.36 11.16
CA THR A 6 -0.15 -13.88 11.51
C THR A 6 -0.24 -15.34 11.13
N ALA A 7 -0.91 -16.14 11.96
CA ALA A 7 -1.22 -17.54 11.65
C ALA A 7 -2.67 -17.66 11.19
N GLY A 8 -2.91 -18.48 10.16
CA GLY A 8 -4.25 -18.76 9.64
C GLY A 8 -4.22 -19.79 8.52
N GLY A 9 -5.29 -20.57 8.35
CA GLY A 9 -5.40 -21.55 7.27
C GLY A 9 -4.27 -22.56 7.21
N GLY A 10 -3.74 -23.01 8.36
CA GLY A 10 -2.62 -23.93 8.44
C GLY A 10 -1.28 -23.35 7.94
N SER A 11 -1.16 -22.02 7.87
CA SER A 11 0.01 -21.32 7.33
C SER A 11 0.37 -20.11 8.18
N PHE A 12 1.58 -19.56 7.97
CA PHE A 12 2.00 -18.28 8.52
C PHE A 12 2.02 -17.23 7.40
N PHE A 13 1.69 -16.00 7.74
CA PHE A 13 1.68 -14.87 6.82
C PHE A 13 2.57 -13.76 7.38
N GLY A 14 3.69 -13.51 6.70
CA GLY A 14 4.58 -12.40 7.01
C GLY A 14 4.22 -11.16 6.22
N ARG A 15 3.96 -10.04 6.91
CA ARG A 15 3.78 -8.74 6.26
C ARG A 15 5.09 -7.97 6.27
N TYR A 16 5.48 -7.47 5.11
CA TYR A 16 6.73 -6.74 4.88
C TYR A 16 6.45 -5.37 4.27
N LEU A 17 7.46 -4.50 4.29
CA LEU A 17 7.55 -3.36 3.38
C LEU A 17 8.59 -3.64 2.28
N ARG A 18 8.20 -3.40 1.05
CA ARG A 18 9.07 -3.42 -0.11
C ARG A 18 8.90 -2.12 -0.88
N ASP A 19 9.93 -1.28 -0.91
CA ASP A 19 9.88 0.07 -1.50
C ASP A 19 8.70 0.90 -0.95
N ALA A 20 8.49 0.87 0.37
CA ALA A 20 7.40 1.55 1.10
C ALA A 20 5.96 1.05 0.80
N LEU A 21 5.81 -0.09 0.14
CA LEU A 21 4.54 -0.75 -0.14
C LEU A 21 4.41 -2.04 0.67
N SER A 22 3.20 -2.40 1.06
CA SER A 22 2.96 -3.68 1.71
C SER A 22 3.17 -4.83 0.75
N ALA A 23 3.84 -5.88 1.25
CA ALA A 23 3.90 -7.20 0.65
C ALA A 23 3.51 -8.22 1.73
N VAL A 24 2.71 -9.23 1.37
CA VAL A 24 2.30 -10.30 2.27
C VAL A 24 2.76 -11.63 1.66
N VAL A 25 3.56 -12.37 2.41
CA VAL A 25 4.09 -13.66 1.98
C VAL A 25 3.54 -14.76 2.87
N ARG A 26 3.00 -15.79 2.26
CA ARG A 26 2.54 -17.02 2.91
C ARG A 26 3.69 -17.99 3.06
N PHE A 27 3.77 -18.60 4.24
CA PHE A 27 4.77 -19.62 4.59
C PHE A 27 4.09 -20.88 5.10
N SER A 28 4.65 -22.03 4.76
CA SER A 28 4.28 -23.30 5.37
C SER A 28 4.69 -23.35 6.86
N PRO A 29 4.15 -24.30 7.63
CA PRO A 29 4.51 -24.46 9.05
C PRO A 29 5.98 -24.69 9.32
N ASP A 30 6.71 -25.27 8.36
CA ASP A 30 8.16 -25.48 8.41
C ASP A 30 8.99 -24.27 7.93
N GLY A 31 8.34 -23.13 7.62
CA GLY A 31 8.99 -21.87 7.28
C GLY A 31 9.36 -21.69 5.82
N ARG A 32 8.97 -22.58 4.91
CA ARG A 32 9.18 -22.38 3.47
C ARG A 32 8.21 -21.34 2.93
N SER A 33 8.71 -20.42 2.11
CA SER A 33 7.87 -19.51 1.34
C SER A 33 7.04 -20.29 0.32
N LEU A 34 5.72 -20.07 0.33
CA LEU A 34 4.78 -20.70 -0.59
C LEU A 34 4.40 -19.75 -1.72
N GLU A 35 3.90 -18.57 -1.36
CA GLU A 35 3.40 -17.57 -2.33
C GLU A 35 3.45 -16.16 -1.73
N GLU A 36 3.43 -15.16 -2.59
CA GLU A 36 3.12 -13.78 -2.22
C GLU A 36 1.66 -13.49 -2.59
N LEU A 37 0.89 -12.92 -1.68
CA LEU A 37 -0.50 -12.59 -1.93
C LEU A 37 -0.61 -11.51 -3.00
N ASP A 38 -1.50 -11.72 -3.98
CA ASP A 38 -1.87 -10.69 -4.95
C ASP A 38 -2.77 -9.66 -4.27
N LEU A 39 -2.19 -8.48 -3.98
CA LEU A 39 -2.88 -7.40 -3.32
C LEU A 39 -3.64 -6.53 -4.35
N PRO A 40 -4.71 -5.82 -3.95
CA PRO A 40 -5.52 -5.00 -4.87
C PRO A 40 -4.73 -3.94 -5.63
N GLY A 41 -3.55 -3.56 -5.14
CA GLY A 41 -2.69 -2.57 -5.78
C GLY A 41 -1.47 -2.20 -4.95
N LYS A 42 -0.92 -1.03 -5.23
CA LYS A 42 0.27 -0.47 -4.54
C LYS A 42 -0.16 0.30 -3.30
N GLY A 43 -0.39 -0.41 -2.20
CA GLY A 43 -0.97 0.18 -1.00
C GLY A 43 -0.44 -0.41 0.30
N THR A 44 -1.25 -0.26 1.31
CA THR A 44 -0.99 -0.65 2.69
C THR A 44 -1.98 -1.71 3.15
N VAL A 45 -1.45 -2.82 3.65
CA VAL A 45 -2.21 -3.88 4.31
C VAL A 45 -2.11 -3.67 5.82
N LEU A 46 -3.24 -3.71 6.50
CA LEU A 46 -3.36 -3.61 7.96
C LEU A 46 -4.25 -4.73 8.49
N GLY A 47 -4.05 -5.09 9.76
CA GLY A 47 -4.95 -5.94 10.50
C GLY A 47 -5.17 -7.34 9.89
N LEU A 48 -4.16 -7.93 9.24
CA LEU A 48 -4.26 -9.29 8.73
C LEU A 48 -4.57 -10.25 9.89
N SER A 49 -5.66 -11.00 9.78
CA SER A 49 -6.17 -11.90 10.82
C SER A 49 -6.84 -13.13 10.23
N GLY A 50 -6.76 -14.25 10.94
CA GLY A 50 -7.37 -15.52 10.58
C GLY A 50 -7.30 -16.49 11.75
N LYS A 51 -7.87 -17.68 11.58
CA LYS A 51 -7.75 -18.80 12.51
C LYS A 51 -6.99 -19.94 11.86
N TRP A 52 -6.21 -20.66 12.65
CA TRP A 52 -5.39 -21.76 12.15
C TRP A 52 -6.18 -22.86 11.42
N ASP A 53 -7.35 -23.16 11.93
CA ASP A 53 -8.26 -24.22 11.47
C ASP A 53 -9.33 -23.77 10.46
N GLN A 54 -9.26 -22.50 9.99
CA GLN A 54 -10.17 -21.93 9.00
C GLN A 54 -9.40 -21.40 7.81
N SER A 55 -9.87 -21.66 6.58
CA SER A 55 -9.19 -21.21 5.36
C SER A 55 -9.24 -19.70 5.13
N MET A 56 -10.23 -19.02 5.72
CA MET A 56 -10.44 -17.58 5.47
C MET A 56 -9.60 -16.71 6.38
N LEU A 57 -8.86 -15.78 5.76
CA LEU A 57 -8.21 -14.65 6.42
C LEU A 57 -8.87 -13.35 5.97
N TYR A 58 -8.75 -12.33 6.81
CA TYR A 58 -9.26 -10.99 6.52
C TYR A 58 -8.14 -9.96 6.73
N TYR A 59 -8.12 -8.94 5.88
CA TYR A 59 -7.22 -7.82 6.04
C TYR A 59 -7.85 -6.52 5.54
N LEU A 60 -7.42 -5.41 6.10
CA LEU A 60 -7.77 -4.10 5.60
C LEU A 60 -6.71 -3.68 4.57
N TYR A 61 -7.17 -3.22 3.41
CA TYR A 61 -6.34 -2.61 2.39
C TYR A 61 -6.75 -1.16 2.15
N THR A 62 -5.77 -0.31 1.91
CA THR A 62 -5.95 1.08 1.51
C THR A 62 -4.78 1.57 0.68
N ASP A 63 -5.01 2.51 -0.20
CA ASP A 63 -3.98 3.29 -0.89
C ASP A 63 -4.45 4.74 -1.08
N TYR A 64 -3.79 5.55 -1.92
CA TYR A 64 -4.18 6.94 -2.13
C TYR A 64 -5.52 7.11 -2.87
N LEU A 65 -6.02 6.07 -3.55
CA LEU A 65 -7.24 6.08 -4.35
C LEU A 65 -8.30 5.08 -3.83
N THR A 66 -7.88 4.14 -2.96
CA THR A 66 -8.76 3.12 -2.40
C THR A 66 -9.04 3.43 -0.94
N PRO A 67 -10.27 3.85 -0.59
CA PRO A 67 -10.68 3.99 0.81
C PRO A 67 -10.47 2.69 1.58
N PRO A 68 -10.25 2.76 2.92
CA PRO A 68 -10.05 1.56 3.73
C PRO A 68 -11.18 0.56 3.51
N SER A 69 -10.85 -0.59 2.95
CA SER A 69 -11.79 -1.67 2.63
C SER A 69 -11.28 -2.99 3.18
N ILE A 70 -12.20 -3.88 3.57
CA ILE A 70 -11.85 -5.20 4.10
C ILE A 70 -11.90 -6.20 2.96
N TYR A 71 -10.84 -6.98 2.86
CA TYR A 71 -10.69 -8.07 1.91
C TYR A 71 -10.64 -9.41 2.66
N SER A 72 -11.18 -10.44 2.03
CA SER A 72 -10.99 -11.82 2.43
C SER A 72 -10.01 -12.51 1.50
N TYR A 73 -9.22 -13.41 2.05
CA TYR A 73 -8.32 -14.29 1.32
C TYR A 73 -8.58 -15.73 1.74
N ASP A 74 -8.89 -16.59 0.78
CA ASP A 74 -9.07 -18.03 1.03
C ASP A 74 -7.77 -18.78 0.76
N THR A 75 -7.21 -19.41 1.79
CA THR A 75 -5.97 -20.19 1.70
C THR A 75 -6.11 -21.47 0.89
N ALA A 76 -7.34 -21.95 0.62
CA ALA A 76 -7.57 -23.15 -0.17
C ALA A 76 -7.55 -22.87 -1.67
N SER A 77 -8.11 -21.73 -2.11
CA SER A 77 -8.13 -21.34 -3.53
C SER A 77 -7.05 -20.33 -3.89
N SER A 78 -6.41 -19.69 -2.89
CA SER A 78 -5.50 -18.54 -3.05
C SER A 78 -6.18 -17.31 -3.69
N GLU A 79 -7.49 -17.19 -3.52
CA GLU A 79 -8.27 -16.09 -4.08
C GLU A 79 -8.51 -14.99 -3.05
N THR A 80 -8.48 -13.74 -3.54
CA THR A 80 -8.79 -12.54 -2.77
C THR A 80 -10.09 -11.94 -3.27
N GLU A 81 -11.01 -11.63 -2.37
CA GLU A 81 -12.28 -10.96 -2.67
C GLU A 81 -12.49 -9.75 -1.77
N VAL A 82 -13.28 -8.80 -2.27
CA VAL A 82 -13.75 -7.68 -1.44
C VAL A 82 -14.83 -8.20 -0.48
N PHE A 83 -14.53 -8.19 0.80
CA PHE A 83 -15.50 -8.57 1.84
C PHE A 83 -16.42 -7.40 2.23
N ARG A 84 -15.83 -6.20 2.35
CA ARG A 84 -16.59 -5.00 2.70
C ARG A 84 -15.89 -3.75 2.17
N GLU A 85 -16.57 -3.03 1.28
CA GLU A 85 -16.13 -1.73 0.80
C GLU A 85 -16.44 -0.61 1.78
N SER A 86 -15.64 0.46 1.67
CA SER A 86 -15.99 1.74 2.24
C SER A 86 -17.21 2.32 1.51
N GLY A 87 -18.16 2.86 2.24
CA GLY A 87 -19.33 3.53 1.64
C GLY A 87 -19.06 4.95 1.09
N LEU A 88 -17.80 5.30 0.81
CA LEU A 88 -17.44 6.61 0.26
C LEU A 88 -17.72 6.65 -1.25
N ASP A 89 -18.47 7.65 -1.67
CA ASP A 89 -18.72 7.97 -3.10
C ASP A 89 -17.50 8.72 -3.67
N PHE A 90 -16.55 7.94 -4.20
CA PHE A 90 -15.33 8.45 -4.84
C PHE A 90 -15.00 7.63 -6.09
N ASP A 91 -15.04 8.25 -7.24
CA ASP A 91 -14.68 7.61 -8.51
C ASP A 91 -13.16 7.60 -8.71
N ALA A 92 -12.52 6.55 -8.17
CA ALA A 92 -11.08 6.31 -8.29
C ALA A 92 -10.61 6.09 -9.74
N SER A 93 -11.53 5.68 -10.66
CA SER A 93 -11.18 5.39 -12.05
C SER A 93 -10.65 6.61 -12.81
N ARG A 94 -11.02 7.81 -12.36
CA ARG A 94 -10.58 9.10 -12.93
C ARG A 94 -9.12 9.44 -12.62
N TYR A 95 -8.49 8.70 -11.71
CA TYR A 95 -7.15 9.01 -11.20
C TYR A 95 -6.18 7.85 -11.45
N VAL A 96 -4.91 8.11 -11.23
CA VAL A 96 -3.84 7.11 -11.25
C VAL A 96 -2.85 7.42 -10.14
N SER A 97 -2.47 6.37 -9.40
CA SER A 97 -1.38 6.41 -8.44
C SER A 97 -0.27 5.48 -8.91
N ARG A 98 0.96 5.98 -8.97
CA ARG A 98 2.10 5.18 -9.43
C ARG A 98 3.33 5.47 -8.60
N GLN A 99 4.11 4.44 -8.40
CA GLN A 99 5.43 4.56 -7.82
C GLN A 99 6.45 4.89 -8.89
N VAL A 100 7.25 5.90 -8.62
CA VAL A 100 8.43 6.28 -9.40
C VAL A 100 9.65 6.28 -8.49
N PHE A 101 10.83 6.34 -9.09
CA PHE A 101 12.08 6.45 -8.35
C PHE A 101 12.88 7.62 -8.88
N TYR A 102 13.46 8.38 -7.98
CA TYR A 102 14.43 9.43 -8.31
C TYR A 102 15.74 9.22 -7.54
N ARG A 103 16.77 9.97 -7.90
CA ARG A 103 18.05 9.92 -7.19
C ARG A 103 18.24 11.14 -6.30
N SER A 104 18.64 10.90 -5.07
CA SER A 104 19.14 11.92 -4.17
C SER A 104 20.48 12.47 -4.66
N GLY A 105 20.94 13.59 -4.09
CA GLY A 105 22.21 14.21 -4.48
C GLY A 105 23.46 13.32 -4.35
N ASP A 106 23.40 12.29 -3.49
CA ASP A 106 24.45 11.27 -3.32
C ASP A 106 24.24 10.01 -4.19
N GLY A 107 23.25 10.03 -5.10
CA GLY A 107 22.93 8.92 -5.98
C GLY A 107 21.99 7.87 -5.41
N THR A 108 21.61 7.95 -4.12
CA THR A 108 20.66 7.02 -3.50
C THR A 108 19.32 7.04 -4.21
N ARG A 109 18.79 5.87 -4.53
CA ARG A 109 17.48 5.69 -5.17
C ARG A 109 16.36 5.83 -4.15
N ILE A 110 15.46 6.78 -4.37
CA ILE A 110 14.36 7.12 -3.48
C ILE A 110 13.03 6.79 -4.16
N PRO A 111 12.14 5.96 -3.56
CA PRO A 111 10.80 5.75 -4.07
C PRO A 111 9.93 6.97 -3.78
N MET A 112 9.01 7.25 -4.68
CA MET A 112 8.01 8.30 -4.54
C MET A 112 6.70 7.84 -5.16
N MET A 113 5.61 7.98 -4.43
CA MET A 113 4.27 7.82 -4.98
C MET A 113 3.81 9.14 -5.58
N ILE A 114 3.25 9.07 -6.79
CA ILE A 114 2.65 10.22 -7.48
C ILE A 114 1.22 9.86 -7.85
N THR A 115 0.27 10.67 -7.39
CA THR A 115 -1.16 10.49 -7.64
C THR A 115 -1.72 11.73 -8.33
N HIS A 116 -2.41 11.54 -9.44
CA HIS A 116 -2.97 12.63 -10.23
C HIS A 116 -4.14 12.15 -11.10
N ARG A 117 -4.88 13.07 -11.72
CA ARG A 117 -5.95 12.76 -12.67
C ARG A 117 -5.40 12.06 -13.91
N ARG A 118 -6.12 11.06 -14.44
CA ARG A 118 -5.77 10.43 -15.73
C ARG A 118 -5.82 11.45 -16.85
N GLY A 119 -4.92 11.32 -17.81
CA GLY A 119 -4.83 12.24 -18.94
C GLY A 119 -4.27 13.62 -18.60
N LEU A 120 -3.71 13.81 -17.38
CA LEU A 120 -3.05 15.06 -17.01
C LEU A 120 -1.95 15.42 -18.01
N GLU A 121 -2.04 16.60 -18.62
CA GLU A 121 -1.00 17.12 -19.49
C GLU A 121 0.20 17.61 -18.67
N ARG A 122 1.40 17.13 -19.04
CA ARG A 122 2.64 17.46 -18.33
C ARG A 122 3.31 18.70 -18.92
N ASN A 123 2.69 19.86 -18.73
CA ASN A 123 3.16 21.15 -19.26
C ASN A 123 3.97 21.97 -18.23
N GLY A 124 4.12 21.49 -16.99
CA GLY A 124 4.81 22.22 -15.92
C GLY A 124 3.94 23.18 -15.13
N GLU A 125 2.68 23.36 -15.49
CA GLU A 125 1.76 24.34 -14.87
C GLU A 125 0.82 23.69 -13.85
N ASN A 126 0.87 22.35 -13.68
CA ASN A 126 -0.03 21.65 -12.77
C ASN A 126 0.36 21.92 -11.31
N PRO A 127 -0.58 22.36 -10.45
CA PRO A 127 -0.32 22.53 -9.04
C PRO A 127 0.04 21.20 -8.39
N ALA A 128 1.14 21.17 -7.63
CA ALA A 128 1.62 19.95 -6.98
C ALA A 128 1.79 20.18 -5.48
N MET A 129 1.26 19.26 -4.69
CA MET A 129 1.50 19.17 -3.25
C MET A 129 2.44 18.00 -2.99
N MET A 130 3.57 18.28 -2.35
CA MET A 130 4.53 17.26 -1.95
C MET A 130 4.53 17.12 -0.42
N TYR A 131 4.40 15.89 0.07
CA TYR A 131 4.50 15.58 1.49
C TYR A 131 5.57 14.53 1.72
N GLY A 132 6.56 14.85 2.54
CA GLY A 132 7.63 13.93 2.94
C GLY A 132 7.85 14.00 4.45
N TYR A 133 8.17 12.86 5.05
CA TYR A 133 8.57 12.76 6.44
C TYR A 133 9.68 11.74 6.58
N GLY A 134 10.83 12.18 7.09
CA GLY A 134 12.01 11.33 7.28
C GLY A 134 12.49 11.46 8.71
N GLY A 135 11.78 10.88 9.67
CA GLY A 135 12.16 10.97 11.07
C GLY A 135 11.56 9.88 11.93
N PHE A 136 12.20 9.61 13.08
CA PHE A 136 11.72 8.72 14.14
C PHE A 136 11.37 7.29 13.66
N ASN A 137 12.01 6.82 12.58
CA ASN A 137 11.74 5.51 11.99
C ASN A 137 10.27 5.30 11.55
N ASN A 138 9.54 6.40 11.29
CA ASN A 138 8.17 6.31 10.77
C ASN A 138 8.19 6.05 9.27
N SER A 139 7.47 5.02 8.85
CA SER A 139 7.30 4.69 7.43
C SER A 139 6.08 5.39 6.85
N LEU A 140 6.26 6.15 5.77
CA LEU A 140 5.16 6.69 4.99
C LEU A 140 4.71 5.64 3.97
N THR A 141 3.57 5.03 4.22
CA THR A 141 2.93 4.08 3.30
C THR A 141 1.67 4.70 2.69
N PRO A 142 1.23 4.26 1.49
CA PRO A 142 0.04 4.81 0.87
C PRO A 142 -1.22 4.57 1.72
N VAL A 143 -1.92 5.64 2.06
CA VAL A 143 -3.20 5.60 2.79
C VAL A 143 -4.17 6.61 2.20
N PHE A 144 -5.43 6.25 2.14
CA PHE A 144 -6.50 7.11 1.68
C PHE A 144 -6.73 8.29 2.65
N ARG A 145 -6.87 9.48 2.09
CA ARG A 145 -7.21 10.70 2.83
C ARG A 145 -8.20 11.54 2.03
N THR A 146 -9.33 11.88 2.61
CA THR A 146 -10.35 12.72 1.98
C THR A 146 -9.80 14.11 1.58
N SER A 147 -8.87 14.67 2.35
CA SER A 147 -8.18 15.92 2.00
C SER A 147 -7.34 15.80 0.73
N VAL A 148 -6.74 14.63 0.46
CA VAL A 148 -6.02 14.38 -0.79
C VAL A 148 -7.00 14.25 -1.94
N VAL A 149 -8.16 13.61 -1.74
CA VAL A 149 -9.22 13.54 -2.77
C VAL A 149 -9.67 14.94 -3.19
N VAL A 150 -9.97 15.83 -2.25
CA VAL A 150 -10.36 17.21 -2.54
C VAL A 150 -9.28 17.93 -3.36
N TRP A 151 -8.00 17.72 -3.03
CA TRP A 151 -6.88 18.27 -3.78
C TRP A 151 -6.82 17.74 -5.22
N LEU A 152 -7.00 16.43 -5.40
CA LEU A 152 -7.02 15.79 -6.72
C LEU A 152 -8.22 16.24 -7.57
N GLU A 153 -9.38 16.43 -6.96
CA GLU A 153 -10.59 16.94 -7.62
C GLU A 153 -10.42 18.39 -8.09
N SER A 154 -9.63 19.18 -7.35
CA SER A 154 -9.24 20.53 -7.74
C SER A 154 -8.17 20.58 -8.85
N GLY A 155 -7.78 19.41 -9.40
CA GLY A 155 -6.79 19.30 -10.50
C GLY A 155 -5.33 19.19 -10.02
N GLY A 156 -5.11 19.05 -8.71
CA GLY A 156 -3.76 18.96 -8.14
C GLY A 156 -3.08 17.60 -8.34
N ILE A 157 -1.76 17.61 -8.24
CA ILE A 157 -0.91 16.41 -8.14
C ILE A 157 -0.52 16.21 -6.67
N TYR A 158 -0.59 14.98 -6.17
CA TYR A 158 -0.09 14.63 -4.85
C TYR A 158 1.13 13.72 -4.96
N ALA A 159 2.25 14.12 -4.36
CA ALA A 159 3.52 13.39 -4.41
C ALA A 159 4.02 13.11 -2.99
N VAL A 160 4.41 11.86 -2.73
CA VAL A 160 4.93 11.42 -1.42
C VAL A 160 6.27 10.70 -1.63
N PRO A 161 7.41 11.40 -1.50
CA PRO A 161 8.72 10.79 -1.47
C PRO A 161 9.00 10.14 -0.11
N ASN A 162 9.57 8.93 -0.13
CA ASN A 162 10.02 8.22 1.06
C ASN A 162 11.48 8.59 1.36
N ILE A 163 11.66 9.74 2.00
CA ILE A 163 12.99 10.30 2.28
C ILE A 163 13.67 9.61 3.47
N ARG A 164 15.00 9.75 3.58
CA ARG A 164 15.79 9.17 4.66
C ARG A 164 15.31 9.55 6.05
N GLY A 165 15.53 8.66 7.02
CA GLY A 165 15.12 8.80 8.42
C GLY A 165 13.76 8.19 8.73
N GLY A 166 13.02 7.72 7.71
CA GLY A 166 11.87 6.84 7.85
C GLY A 166 12.27 5.37 8.04
N GLY A 167 11.31 4.51 8.36
CA GLY A 167 11.49 3.08 8.60
C GLY A 167 11.25 2.19 7.38
N GLU A 168 11.12 2.75 6.18
CA GLU A 168 10.67 2.04 4.98
C GLU A 168 11.63 0.91 4.54
N TYR A 169 12.92 1.07 4.86
CA TYR A 169 13.98 0.10 4.55
C TYR A 169 14.60 -0.55 5.79
N GLY A 170 13.96 -0.39 6.95
CA GLY A 170 14.47 -0.88 8.23
C GLY A 170 15.36 0.15 8.96
N ARG A 171 16.08 -0.33 9.95
CA ARG A 171 16.99 0.50 10.78
C ARG A 171 18.40 0.47 10.24
#